data_2995f4076f27a61e180f42ff98968fcf
#
_entry.id   2995f4076f27a61e180f42ff98968fcf
#
_cell.length_a   1.000
_cell.length_b   1.000
_cell.length_c   1.000
_cell.angle_alpha   90.00
_cell.angle_beta   90.00
_cell.angle_gamma   90.00
#
_symmetry.space_group_name_H-M   'P 1'
#
loop_
_entity.id
_entity.type
_entity.pdbx_description
1 polymer ?
#
loop_
_entity_poly.entity_id
_entity_poly.type
_entity_poly.pdbx_seq_one_letter_code
_entity_poly.pdbx_strand_id
1 'polypeptide(L)'
;MKKETIEKGYAAFAPDGRMLRNEWVGGGQTGTNRQTLTTNIEKVSLAHSLEEVRMFINWYNSNHKNQVIFTIKEVTRKTTIELF
;
A
#
# COMPACT_ATOMS: atom_id res chain seq x y z
N MET A 1 27.84 11.11 -3.50
CA MET A 1 27.45 9.87 -2.81
C MET A 1 26.07 9.46 -3.25
N LYS A 2 25.88 8.20 -3.51
CA LYS A 2 24.60 7.66 -3.97
C LYS A 2 24.13 6.57 -3.00
N LYS A 3 22.88 6.64 -2.56
CA LYS A 3 22.27 5.63 -1.70
C LYS A 3 21.06 5.03 -2.38
N GLU A 4 20.99 3.70 -2.43
CA GLU A 4 19.85 2.97 -2.96
C GLU A 4 19.16 2.19 -1.85
N THR A 5 17.85 2.25 -1.82
CA THR A 5 17.02 1.46 -0.92
C THR A 5 16.08 0.60 -1.75
N ILE A 6 16.01 -0.69 -1.43
CA ILE A 6 15.13 -1.64 -2.10
C ILE A 6 14.15 -2.19 -1.07
N GLU A 7 12.85 -2.03 -1.36
CA GLU A 7 11.78 -2.60 -0.56
C GLU A 7 11.07 -3.66 -1.39
N LYS A 8 10.81 -4.82 -0.78
CA LYS A 8 10.04 -5.89 -1.40
C LYS A 8 8.80 -6.17 -0.56
N GLY A 9 7.70 -6.46 -1.21
CA GLY A 9 6.47 -6.79 -0.51
C GLY A 9 5.34 -7.13 -1.46
N TYR A 10 4.14 -7.20 -0.92
CA TYR A 10 2.93 -7.48 -1.67
C TYR A 10 2.08 -6.23 -1.75
N ALA A 11 1.50 -5.99 -2.91
CA ALA A 11 0.56 -4.89 -3.12
C ALA A 11 -0.73 -5.41 -3.75
N ALA A 12 -1.82 -4.71 -3.46
CA ALA A 12 -3.13 -5.02 -4.02
C ALA A 12 -3.48 -4.01 -5.11
N PHE A 13 -3.91 -4.52 -6.26
CA PHE A 13 -4.25 -3.72 -7.44
C PHE A 13 -5.74 -3.86 -7.74
N ALA A 14 -6.43 -2.75 -7.88
CA ALA A 14 -7.81 -2.71 -8.36
C ALA A 14 -7.86 -3.01 -9.87
N PRO A 15 -9.03 -3.39 -10.41
CA PRO A 15 -9.15 -3.69 -11.85
C PRO A 15 -8.76 -2.55 -12.77
N ASP A 16 -8.89 -1.31 -12.33
CA ASP A 16 -8.50 -0.12 -13.11
C ASP A 16 -7.02 0.24 -12.98
N GLY A 17 -6.24 -0.55 -12.25
CA GLY A 17 -4.81 -0.34 -12.07
C GLY A 17 -4.43 0.50 -10.86
N ARG A 18 -5.39 1.08 -10.15
CA ARG A 18 -5.08 1.79 -8.91
C ARG A 18 -4.64 0.82 -7.83
N MET A 19 -3.82 1.29 -6.92
CA MET A 19 -3.19 0.48 -5.89
C MET A 19 -3.75 0.82 -4.50
N LEU A 20 -3.82 -0.18 -3.66
CA LEU A 20 -4.31 -0.02 -2.29
C LEU A 20 -3.25 0.64 -1.41
N ARG A 21 -3.66 1.69 -0.70
CA ARG A 21 -2.85 2.36 0.29
C ARG A 21 -3.52 2.24 1.65
N ASN A 22 -2.77 1.80 2.65
CA ASN A 22 -3.19 1.80 4.04
C ASN A 22 -2.33 2.79 4.80
N GLU A 23 -2.95 3.79 5.43
CA GLU A 23 -2.22 4.80 6.17
C GLU A 23 -2.80 5.00 7.56
N TRP A 24 -1.93 5.35 8.49
CA TRP A 24 -2.34 5.74 9.83
C TRP A 24 -2.73 7.22 9.81
N VAL A 25 -3.96 7.51 10.22
CA VAL A 25 -4.51 8.87 10.23
C VAL A 25 -4.87 9.24 11.65
N GLY A 26 -4.45 10.43 12.07
CA GLY A 26 -4.64 10.92 13.43
C GLY A 26 -3.34 10.87 14.23
N GLY A 27 -3.41 11.20 15.51
CA GLY A 27 -2.24 11.28 16.38
C GLY A 27 -2.21 10.18 17.44
N GLY A 28 -1.05 9.54 17.59
CA GLY A 28 -0.79 8.62 18.69
C GLY A 28 -1.81 7.50 18.81
N GLN A 29 -2.41 7.37 20.00
CA GLN A 29 -3.36 6.29 20.30
C GLN A 29 -4.77 6.53 19.77
N THR A 30 -5.07 7.73 19.30
CA THR A 30 -6.40 8.08 18.80
C THR A 30 -6.53 7.95 17.29
N GLY A 31 -5.45 7.56 16.62
CA GLY A 31 -5.47 7.38 15.18
C GLY A 31 -6.17 6.10 14.75
N THR A 32 -6.38 5.99 13.45
CA THR A 32 -6.98 4.83 12.82
C THR A 32 -6.33 4.56 11.47
N ASN A 33 -6.45 3.35 10.99
CA ASN A 33 -6.02 3.00 9.64
C ASN A 33 -7.09 3.41 8.63
N ARG A 34 -6.66 4.06 7.57
CA ARG A 34 -7.53 4.45 6.46
C ARG A 34 -7.01 3.80 5.18
N GLN A 35 -7.93 3.19 4.42
CA GLN A 35 -7.60 2.56 3.15
C GLN A 35 -8.15 3.42 2.01
N THR A 36 -7.28 3.71 1.03
CA THR A 36 -7.60 4.48 -0.16
C THR A 36 -6.97 3.83 -1.38
N LEU A 37 -7.37 4.28 -2.56
CA LEU A 37 -6.74 3.85 -3.81
C LEU A 37 -5.88 4.98 -4.35
N THR A 38 -4.68 4.64 -4.81
CA THR A 38 -3.72 5.61 -5.33
C THR A 38 -3.17 5.17 -6.67
N THR A 39 -2.84 6.15 -7.52
CA THR A 39 -2.09 5.92 -8.75
C THR A 39 -0.60 6.16 -8.57
N ASN A 40 -0.19 6.67 -7.40
CA ASN A 40 1.19 7.01 -7.12
C ASN A 40 1.91 5.80 -6.49
N ILE A 41 2.87 5.24 -7.23
CA ILE A 41 3.64 4.06 -6.78
C ILE A 41 4.42 4.33 -5.47
N GLU A 42 4.79 5.56 -5.20
CA GLU A 42 5.50 5.91 -3.96
C GLU A 42 4.62 5.83 -2.73
N LYS A 43 3.29 5.91 -2.92
CA LYS A 43 2.31 5.91 -1.83
C LYS A 43 1.64 4.55 -1.62
N VAL A 44 1.92 3.57 -2.47
CA VAL A 44 1.34 2.23 -2.31
C VAL A 44 1.88 1.59 -1.03
N SER A 45 1.01 0.89 -0.32
CA SER A 45 1.42 0.14 0.86
C SER A 45 1.96 -1.24 0.46
N LEU A 46 3.20 -1.51 0.87
CA LEU A 46 3.81 -2.82 0.67
C LEU A 46 3.62 -3.65 1.94
N ALA A 47 2.85 -4.71 1.82
CA ALA A 47 2.64 -5.64 2.92
C ALA A 47 3.80 -6.65 3.00
N HIS A 48 4.14 -7.08 4.20
CA HIS A 48 5.23 -8.03 4.42
C HIS A 48 4.81 -9.47 4.15
N SER A 49 3.51 -9.74 4.10
CA SER A 49 2.97 -11.09 3.91
C SER A 49 1.65 -11.03 3.13
N LEU A 50 1.24 -12.19 2.61
CA LEU A 50 -0.07 -12.33 1.98
C LEU A 50 -1.20 -12.09 2.97
N GLU A 51 -1.03 -12.50 4.22
CA GLU A 51 -2.03 -12.24 5.26
C GLU A 51 -2.25 -10.75 5.49
N GLU A 52 -1.17 -10.00 5.55
CA GLU A 52 -1.24 -8.55 5.78
C GLU A 52 -1.95 -7.84 4.63
N VAL A 53 -1.63 -8.15 3.37
CA VAL A 53 -2.29 -7.51 2.24
C VAL A 53 -3.77 -7.90 2.16
N ARG A 54 -4.13 -9.14 2.51
CA ARG A 54 -5.53 -9.57 2.60
C ARG A 54 -6.29 -8.83 3.69
N MET A 55 -5.62 -8.55 4.79
CA MET A 55 -6.19 -7.74 5.87
C MET A 55 -6.50 -6.32 5.38
N PHE A 56 -5.58 -5.70 4.66
CA PHE A 56 -5.82 -4.37 4.06
C PHE A 56 -7.00 -4.39 3.10
N ILE A 57 -7.10 -5.43 2.27
CA ILE A 57 -8.22 -5.60 1.32
C ILE A 57 -9.55 -5.73 2.07
N ASN A 58 -9.57 -6.53 3.13
CA ASN A 58 -10.78 -6.71 3.94
C ASN A 58 -11.21 -5.40 4.60
N TRP A 59 -10.27 -4.63 5.13
CA TRP A 59 -10.56 -3.33 5.72
C TRP A 59 -11.14 -2.36 4.69
N TYR A 60 -10.54 -2.32 3.48
CA TYR A 60 -11.05 -1.48 2.42
C TYR A 60 -12.51 -1.84 2.08
N ASN A 61 -12.76 -3.12 1.83
CA ASN A 61 -14.09 -3.59 1.43
C ASN A 61 -15.14 -3.46 2.54
N SER A 62 -14.70 -3.53 3.79
CA SER A 62 -15.61 -3.31 4.93
C SER A 62 -16.04 -1.86 5.08
N ASN A 63 -15.24 -0.92 4.61
CA ASN A 63 -15.49 0.52 4.75
C ASN A 63 -16.08 1.17 3.51
N HIS A 64 -16.28 0.42 2.44
CA HIS A 64 -16.80 0.94 1.18
C HIS A 64 -18.02 0.14 0.73
N LYS A 65 -19.02 0.81 0.16
CA LYS A 65 -20.24 0.17 -0.32
C LYS A 65 -19.99 -0.77 -1.49
N ASN A 66 -19.13 -0.36 -2.41
CA ASN A 66 -18.81 -1.14 -3.59
C ASN A 66 -17.58 -1.99 -3.31
N GLN A 67 -17.76 -3.29 -3.39
CA GLN A 67 -16.66 -4.23 -3.21
C GLN A 67 -15.72 -4.17 -4.40
N VAL A 68 -14.42 -4.21 -4.13
CA VAL A 68 -13.39 -4.24 -5.16
C VAL A 68 -12.68 -5.59 -5.10
N ILE A 69 -12.54 -6.22 -6.26
CA ILE A 69 -11.78 -7.46 -6.39
C ILE A 69 -10.35 -7.10 -6.72
N PHE A 70 -9.47 -7.20 -5.72
CA PHE A 70 -8.06 -6.86 -5.87
C PHE A 70 -7.25 -8.04 -6.38
N THR A 71 -6.23 -7.73 -7.20
CA THR A 71 -5.18 -8.67 -7.57
C THR A 71 -3.96 -8.41 -6.71
N ILE A 72 -3.42 -9.44 -6.07
CA ILE A 72 -2.23 -9.33 -5.23
C ILE A 72 -1.01 -9.67 -6.07
N LYS A 73 0.00 -8.80 -6.03
CA LYS A 73 1.27 -9.02 -6.75
C LYS A 73 2.45 -8.76 -5.82
N GLU A 74 3.51 -9.55 -6.00
CA GLU A 74 4.81 -9.21 -5.42
C GLU A 74 5.37 -8.01 -6.17
N VAL A 75 5.86 -7.04 -5.43
CA VAL A 75 6.43 -5.82 -6.00
C VAL A 75 7.75 -5.47 -5.32
N THR A 76 8.59 -4.81 -6.09
CA THR A 76 9.86 -4.27 -5.60
C THR A 76 9.86 -2.77 -5.85
N ARG A 77 10.18 -2.01 -4.82
CA ARG A 77 10.30 -0.55 -4.92
C ARG A 77 11.75 -0.16 -4.67
N LYS A 78 12.34 0.56 -5.62
CA LYS A 78 13.70 1.04 -5.53
C LYS A 78 13.70 2.56 -5.39
N THR A 79 14.38 3.05 -4.37
CA THR A 79 14.57 4.48 -4.15
C THR A 79 16.05 4.80 -4.24
N THR A 80 16.40 5.80 -5.03
CA THR A 80 17.79 6.26 -5.20
C THR A 80 17.91 7.69 -4.69
N ILE A 81 18.86 7.92 -3.80
CA ILE A 81 19.18 9.26 -3.29
C ILE A 81 20.61 9.58 -3.68
N GLU A 82 20.80 10.70 -4.38
CA GLU A 82 22.11 11.20 -4.75
C GLU A 82 22.45 12.43 -3.93
N LEU A 83 23.65 12.45 -3.37
CA LEU A 83 24.20 13.58 -2.63
C LEU A 83 25.34 14.19 -3.44
N PHE A 84 25.25 15.47 -3.63
CA PHE A 84 26.24 16.25 -4.37
C PHE A 84 27.14 17.01 -3.44
#